data_88e9daf09847eb53d68db34760b23054
#
_entry.id   88e9daf09847eb53d68db34760b23054
#
_cell.length_a   1.000
_cell.length_b   1.000
_cell.length_c   1.000
_cell.angle_alpha   90.00
_cell.angle_beta   90.00
_cell.angle_gamma   90.00
#
_symmetry.space_group_name_H-M   'P 1'
#
loop_
_entity.id
_entity.type
_entity.pdbx_description
1 polymer ?
#
loop_
_entity_poly.entity_id
_entity_poly.type
_entity_poly.pdbx_seq_one_letter_code
_entity_poly.pdbx_strand_id
1 'polypeptide(L)'
;MGAKASIAKTLAANPGFSGKRREGLRARPADLLAVDLLAWYDRHRRNLPWRAPRGERADPYRVWLSEIMLQQTTVATVGPYFKRFLERYPNLRSLAEAPLDDVLAAWAGLGYYSRARNLHACARAVVERHGGNFPRSEAELASLPGIGPYTAAAIACIAFNEKTVPVDGNVERVLARLHRVAHELPRAKPELRELARELAEDVGIASRFGDFAQALMDLGATICRPRQPRCMVCPWQAACLAKAQGDQESFPKKSAKREGNLRRGAAFVVLRRDGAVLVRKRQEKGLLGGMVEVPGSEWSADFNEAAALAFAPRVRGESGLAWRRLQGEVGHVFTHFPLELIVFVASIGLGARAPRGCRFLAPAEIARAAVPTLMIKVLAHAGVLPRRAL
;
A
#
# COMPACT_ATOMS: atom_id res chain seq x y z
N MET A 1 43.16 -23.50 11.51
CA MET A 1 42.99 -24.47 10.41
C MET A 1 41.56 -25.00 10.46
N GLY A 2 40.80 -24.82 9.43
CA GLY A 2 39.62 -25.63 9.12
C GLY A 2 38.27 -25.13 9.61
N ALA A 3 37.52 -24.39 8.78
CA ALA A 3 36.12 -24.56 8.39
C ALA A 3 35.57 -23.33 7.64
N LYS A 4 36.07 -23.11 6.43
CA LYS A 4 35.40 -22.30 5.40
C LYS A 4 35.19 -23.24 4.20
N ALA A 5 34.05 -23.90 4.12
CA ALA A 5 33.54 -24.48 2.88
C ALA A 5 32.12 -25.02 3.14
N SER A 6 31.18 -24.60 2.32
CA SER A 6 29.86 -25.21 2.06
C SER A 6 28.64 -24.33 2.34
N ILE A 7 28.48 -23.24 1.58
CA ILE A 7 27.19 -22.75 1.13
C ILE A 7 27.36 -22.28 -0.33
N ALA A 8 27.65 -23.19 -1.20
CA ALA A 8 27.65 -22.97 -2.64
C ALA A 8 27.32 -24.28 -3.36
N LYS A 9 26.06 -24.76 -3.17
CA LYS A 9 25.49 -25.83 -4.00
C LYS A 9 24.01 -25.96 -3.62
N THR A 10 23.13 -25.24 -4.30
CA THR A 10 21.75 -25.65 -4.63
C THR A 10 21.09 -24.54 -5.46
N LEU A 11 21.68 -24.22 -6.59
CA LEU A 11 20.95 -23.68 -7.74
C LEU A 11 21.08 -24.72 -8.84
N ALA A 12 20.42 -25.86 -8.61
CA ALA A 12 20.24 -26.86 -9.65
C ALA A 12 19.18 -26.34 -10.63
N ALA A 13 19.59 -26.20 -11.87
CA ALA A 13 18.84 -25.91 -13.05
C ALA A 13 17.45 -26.57 -13.06
N ASN A 14 16.40 -25.79 -13.24
CA ASN A 14 15.07 -26.29 -13.57
C ASN A 14 15.04 -26.53 -15.10
N PRO A 15 15.08 -27.75 -15.62
CA PRO A 15 15.07 -28.05 -17.05
C PRO A 15 13.59 -28.03 -17.52
N GLY A 16 13.03 -26.87 -17.85
CA GLY A 16 11.65 -26.75 -18.27
C GLY A 16 11.29 -25.51 -19.06
N PHE A 17 12.23 -24.60 -19.26
CA PHE A 17 12.01 -23.42 -20.11
C PHE A 17 12.65 -23.63 -21.49
N SER A 18 12.21 -24.65 -22.21
CA SER A 18 12.48 -24.80 -23.63
C SER A 18 11.62 -23.80 -24.37
N GLY A 19 12.26 -22.77 -24.93
CA GLY A 19 11.66 -21.75 -25.79
C GLY A 19 11.11 -22.32 -27.10
N LYS A 20 10.09 -23.16 -27.03
CA LYS A 20 9.22 -23.41 -28.19
C LYS A 20 8.33 -22.17 -28.35
N ARG A 21 8.74 -21.25 -29.23
CA ARG A 21 7.84 -20.23 -29.79
C ARG A 21 6.56 -20.94 -30.21
N ARG A 22 5.45 -20.56 -29.58
CA ARG A 22 4.12 -21.05 -29.98
C ARG A 22 3.84 -20.50 -31.37
N GLU A 23 4.11 -21.33 -32.39
CA GLU A 23 3.70 -21.10 -33.77
C GLU A 23 2.18 -21.08 -33.81
N GLY A 24 1.59 -19.93 -34.11
CA GLY A 24 0.16 -19.86 -34.30
C GLY A 24 -0.49 -18.47 -34.38
N LEU A 25 0.03 -17.46 -33.69
CA LEU A 25 -0.33 -16.05 -33.93
C LEU A 25 0.96 -15.25 -33.82
N ARG A 26 1.42 -14.67 -34.94
CA ARG A 26 2.58 -13.78 -34.96
C ARG A 26 2.26 -12.57 -34.08
N ALA A 27 2.71 -12.59 -32.82
CA ALA A 27 2.81 -11.37 -32.04
C ALA A 27 3.65 -10.37 -32.86
N ARG A 28 3.20 -9.13 -32.90
CA ARG A 28 4.01 -8.05 -33.48
C ARG A 28 5.39 -8.05 -32.77
N PRO A 29 6.48 -7.69 -33.47
CA PRO A 29 7.77 -7.49 -32.81
C PRO A 29 7.65 -6.56 -31.61
N ALA A 30 8.43 -6.79 -30.55
CA ALA A 30 8.34 -6.03 -29.30
C ALA A 30 8.62 -4.54 -29.48
N ASP A 31 9.54 -4.20 -30.41
CA ASP A 31 9.88 -2.83 -30.81
C ASP A 31 8.66 -2.05 -31.32
N LEU A 32 7.81 -2.66 -32.15
CA LEU A 32 6.58 -2.04 -32.64
C LEU A 32 5.55 -1.84 -31.52
N LEU A 33 5.47 -2.78 -30.56
CA LEU A 33 4.55 -2.64 -29.42
C LEU A 33 4.89 -1.43 -28.57
N ALA A 34 6.15 -1.19 -28.33
CA ALA A 34 6.57 -0.06 -27.51
C ALA A 34 6.39 1.28 -28.23
N VAL A 35 6.69 1.34 -29.52
CA VAL A 35 6.44 2.54 -30.35
C VAL A 35 4.95 2.89 -30.36
N ASP A 36 4.07 1.92 -30.59
CA ASP A 36 2.61 2.11 -30.58
C ASP A 36 2.12 2.62 -29.21
N LEU A 37 2.65 2.06 -28.11
CA LEU A 37 2.27 2.46 -26.75
C LEU A 37 2.74 3.88 -26.43
N LEU A 38 3.97 4.24 -26.78
CA LEU A 38 4.50 5.58 -26.54
C LEU A 38 3.78 6.63 -27.39
N ALA A 39 3.47 6.33 -28.66
CA ALA A 39 2.66 7.21 -29.51
C ALA A 39 1.26 7.43 -28.94
N TRP A 40 0.66 6.39 -28.33
CA TRP A 40 -0.61 6.52 -27.62
C TRP A 40 -0.44 7.36 -26.35
N TYR A 41 0.60 7.10 -25.55
CA TYR A 41 0.89 7.82 -24.31
C TYR A 41 1.10 9.31 -24.54
N ASP A 42 1.81 9.69 -25.58
CA ASP A 42 2.03 11.09 -25.95
C ASP A 42 0.73 11.88 -26.15
N ARG A 43 -0.34 11.22 -26.56
CA ARG A 43 -1.66 11.83 -26.79
C ARG A 43 -2.61 11.72 -25.61
N HIS A 44 -2.44 10.69 -24.76
CA HIS A 44 -3.45 10.30 -23.77
C HIS A 44 -2.93 10.21 -22.34
N ARG A 45 -1.67 10.61 -22.07
CA ARG A 45 -1.10 10.55 -20.73
C ARG A 45 -1.99 11.26 -19.70
N ARG A 46 -2.16 10.67 -18.53
CA ARG A 46 -2.92 11.28 -17.45
C ARG A 46 -2.14 12.46 -16.85
N ASN A 47 -2.83 13.56 -16.59
CA ASN A 47 -2.27 14.67 -15.82
C ASN A 47 -2.43 14.38 -14.33
N LEU A 48 -1.34 14.01 -13.67
CA LEU A 48 -1.30 13.66 -12.25
C LEU A 48 -0.33 14.58 -11.50
N PRO A 49 -0.64 14.98 -10.24
CA PRO A 49 0.15 15.98 -9.50
C PRO A 49 1.63 15.62 -9.31
N TRP A 50 1.96 14.34 -9.36
CA TRP A 50 3.32 13.80 -9.16
C TRP A 50 4.10 13.57 -10.45
N ARG A 51 3.48 13.77 -11.61
CA ARG A 51 4.15 13.60 -12.91
C ARG A 51 4.84 14.88 -13.36
N ALA A 52 6.02 14.71 -13.85
CA ALA A 52 6.74 15.83 -14.52
C ALA A 52 5.99 16.30 -15.75
N PRO A 53 6.08 17.57 -16.13
CA PRO A 53 5.65 18.07 -17.44
C PRO A 53 6.31 17.28 -18.57
N ARG A 54 5.73 17.39 -19.78
CA ARG A 54 6.26 16.70 -20.95
C ARG A 54 7.66 17.21 -21.29
N GLY A 55 8.60 16.29 -21.47
CA GLY A 55 9.99 16.63 -21.81
C GLY A 55 10.87 17.00 -20.60
N GLU A 56 10.30 17.10 -19.41
CA GLU A 56 11.04 17.35 -18.18
C GLU A 56 11.39 16.05 -17.45
N ARG A 57 12.48 16.09 -16.69
CA ARG A 57 12.87 14.97 -15.82
C ARG A 57 11.97 14.93 -14.59
N ALA A 58 11.55 13.74 -14.22
CA ALA A 58 10.77 13.53 -13.00
C ALA A 58 11.67 13.71 -11.76
N ASP A 59 11.16 14.42 -10.76
CA ASP A 59 11.81 14.57 -9.46
C ASP A 59 11.73 13.25 -8.68
N PRO A 60 12.86 12.63 -8.28
CA PRO A 60 12.88 11.37 -7.54
C PRO A 60 12.08 11.42 -6.23
N TYR A 61 12.08 12.55 -5.53
CA TYR A 61 11.32 12.73 -4.30
C TYR A 61 9.82 12.64 -4.56
N ARG A 62 9.33 13.31 -5.61
CA ARG A 62 7.92 13.30 -6.00
C ARG A 62 7.47 11.93 -6.51
N VAL A 63 8.31 11.25 -7.28
CA VAL A 63 8.05 9.88 -7.77
C VAL A 63 7.94 8.94 -6.57
N TRP A 64 8.95 8.89 -5.71
CA TRP A 64 8.96 8.03 -4.54
C TRP A 64 7.76 8.27 -3.62
N LEU A 65 7.48 9.54 -3.28
CA LEU A 65 6.37 9.91 -2.41
C LEU A 65 5.04 9.40 -2.97
N SER A 66 4.80 9.60 -4.28
CA SER A 66 3.58 9.16 -4.94
C SER A 66 3.45 7.64 -4.95
N GLU A 67 4.54 6.92 -5.24
CA GLU A 67 4.56 5.45 -5.26
C GLU A 67 4.22 4.86 -3.88
N ILE A 68 4.75 5.45 -2.80
CA ILE A 68 4.39 5.02 -1.44
C ILE A 68 2.94 5.36 -1.09
N MET A 69 2.44 6.54 -1.47
CA MET A 69 1.05 6.95 -1.20
C MET A 69 0.04 6.11 -1.98
N LEU A 70 0.36 5.71 -3.20
CA LEU A 70 -0.52 4.93 -4.08
C LEU A 70 -0.60 3.43 -3.70
N GLN A 71 0.29 2.93 -2.84
CA GLN A 71 0.17 1.56 -2.34
C GLN A 71 -1.19 1.35 -1.67
N GLN A 72 -2.04 0.49 -2.26
CA GLN A 72 -3.40 0.16 -1.77
C GLN A 72 -4.33 1.38 -1.58
N THR A 73 -4.08 2.47 -2.31
CA THR A 73 -4.87 3.71 -2.25
C THR A 73 -5.14 4.21 -3.66
N THR A 74 -6.30 4.83 -3.88
CA THR A 74 -6.71 5.30 -5.21
C THR A 74 -6.08 6.66 -5.56
N VAL A 75 -5.92 6.94 -6.86
CA VAL A 75 -5.45 8.23 -7.37
C VAL A 75 -6.30 9.40 -6.85
N ALA A 76 -7.62 9.22 -6.82
CA ALA A 76 -8.55 10.26 -6.34
C ALA A 76 -8.30 10.62 -4.87
N THR A 77 -8.02 9.62 -4.03
CA THR A 77 -7.69 9.83 -2.63
C THR A 77 -6.31 10.47 -2.48
N VAL A 78 -5.30 9.96 -3.20
CA VAL A 78 -3.91 10.40 -3.05
C VAL A 78 -3.69 11.84 -3.53
N GLY A 79 -4.35 12.28 -4.61
CA GLY A 79 -4.11 13.60 -5.20
C GLY A 79 -4.13 14.77 -4.21
N PRO A 80 -5.19 14.96 -3.41
CA PRO A 80 -5.26 16.02 -2.40
C PRO A 80 -4.19 15.86 -1.29
N TYR A 81 -3.92 14.62 -0.85
CA TYR A 81 -2.90 14.34 0.17
C TYR A 81 -1.49 14.66 -0.31
N PHE A 82 -1.17 14.28 -1.54
CA PHE A 82 0.13 14.54 -2.15
C PHE A 82 0.44 16.04 -2.21
N LYS A 83 -0.54 16.86 -2.62
CA LYS A 83 -0.39 18.33 -2.65
C LYS A 83 -0.10 18.89 -1.27
N ARG A 84 -0.98 18.61 -0.27
CA ARG A 84 -0.79 19.08 1.12
C ARG A 84 0.52 18.59 1.74
N PHE A 85 0.94 17.38 1.40
CA PHE A 85 2.18 16.81 1.92
C PHE A 85 3.41 17.52 1.37
N LEU A 86 3.40 17.87 0.06
CA LEU A 86 4.46 18.67 -0.56
C LEU A 86 4.48 20.13 -0.06
N GLU A 87 3.33 20.71 0.23
CA GLU A 87 3.27 22.05 0.85
C GLU A 87 3.95 22.07 2.22
N ARG A 88 3.76 21.00 3.01
CA ARG A 88 4.37 20.86 4.33
C ARG A 88 5.83 20.38 4.30
N TYR A 89 6.14 19.49 3.39
CA TYR A 89 7.45 18.88 3.21
C TYR A 89 7.89 19.01 1.74
N PRO A 90 8.37 20.20 1.33
CA PRO A 90 8.63 20.50 -0.09
C PRO A 90 9.80 19.70 -0.67
N ASN A 91 10.67 19.13 0.17
CA ASN A 91 11.82 18.34 -0.23
C ASN A 91 12.10 17.23 0.78
N LEU A 92 13.01 16.32 0.40
CA LEU A 92 13.37 15.15 1.19
C LEU A 92 13.94 15.50 2.57
N ARG A 93 14.77 16.57 2.65
CA ARG A 93 15.41 16.99 3.89
C ARG A 93 14.38 17.51 4.90
N SER A 94 13.42 18.33 4.48
CA SER A 94 12.35 18.81 5.34
C SER A 94 11.48 17.68 5.91
N LEU A 95 11.29 16.60 5.12
CA LEU A 95 10.61 15.41 5.60
C LEU A 95 11.46 14.60 6.59
N ALA A 96 12.77 14.46 6.34
CA ALA A 96 13.66 13.70 7.20
C ALA A 96 13.86 14.34 8.58
N GLU A 97 13.87 15.67 8.64
CA GLU A 97 14.04 16.47 9.86
C GLU A 97 12.74 16.62 10.68
N ALA A 98 11.59 16.36 10.08
CA ALA A 98 10.30 16.48 10.75
C ALA A 98 10.15 15.45 11.89
N PRO A 99 9.47 15.80 13.01
CA PRO A 99 9.07 14.82 14.02
C PRO A 99 8.18 13.75 13.39
N LEU A 100 8.39 12.47 13.73
CA LEU A 100 7.60 11.36 13.19
C LEU A 100 6.10 11.54 13.42
N ASP A 101 5.72 12.04 14.61
CA ASP A 101 4.30 12.25 14.95
C ASP A 101 3.63 13.27 14.01
N ASP A 102 4.37 14.28 13.55
CA ASP A 102 3.89 15.26 12.58
C ASP A 102 3.68 14.65 11.19
N VAL A 103 4.58 13.76 10.78
CA VAL A 103 4.45 13.00 9.52
C VAL A 103 3.25 12.05 9.58
N LEU A 104 3.05 11.37 10.70
CA LEU A 104 1.89 10.50 10.92
C LEU A 104 0.58 11.29 10.94
N ALA A 105 0.57 12.49 11.52
CA ALA A 105 -0.58 13.39 11.49
C ALA A 105 -0.92 13.86 10.05
N ALA A 106 0.09 14.24 9.27
CA ALA A 106 -0.09 14.60 7.86
C ALA A 106 -0.58 13.43 6.98
N TRP A 107 -0.25 12.19 7.38
CA TRP A 107 -0.67 10.96 6.71
C TRP A 107 -2.08 10.48 7.12
N ALA A 108 -2.68 11.09 8.16
CA ALA A 108 -3.95 10.62 8.72
C ALA A 108 -5.05 10.56 7.66
N GLY A 109 -5.72 9.40 7.57
CA GLY A 109 -6.76 9.12 6.56
C GLY A 109 -6.30 8.32 5.35
N LEU A 110 -4.99 8.22 5.04
CA LEU A 110 -4.48 7.36 3.96
C LEU A 110 -4.41 5.88 4.35
N GLY A 111 -4.49 5.57 5.65
CA GLY A 111 -4.36 4.20 6.17
C GLY A 111 -2.95 3.62 6.05
N TYR A 112 -2.78 2.37 6.52
CA TYR A 112 -1.49 1.65 6.44
C TYR A 112 -0.30 2.47 6.94
N TYR A 113 -0.36 2.96 8.16
CA TYR A 113 0.61 3.90 8.77
C TYR A 113 2.06 3.39 8.84
N SER A 114 2.27 2.08 8.67
CA SER A 114 3.61 1.53 8.46
C SER A 114 4.31 2.14 7.24
N ARG A 115 3.53 2.53 6.20
CA ARG A 115 4.07 3.24 5.04
C ARG A 115 4.64 4.60 5.44
N ALA A 116 3.91 5.38 6.25
CA ALA A 116 4.40 6.68 6.72
C ALA A 116 5.65 6.58 7.59
N ARG A 117 5.72 5.56 8.47
CA ARG A 117 6.93 5.29 9.26
C ARG A 117 8.12 4.92 8.38
N ASN A 118 7.90 4.02 7.43
CA ASN A 118 8.94 3.63 6.49
C ASN A 118 9.33 4.78 5.56
N LEU A 119 8.37 5.61 5.14
CA LEU A 119 8.61 6.84 4.38
C LEU A 119 9.56 7.77 5.16
N HIS A 120 9.27 8.06 6.42
CA HIS A 120 10.11 8.89 7.27
C HIS A 120 11.50 8.27 7.51
N ALA A 121 11.56 6.97 7.81
CA ALA A 121 12.84 6.26 7.99
C ALA A 121 13.67 6.24 6.68
N CYS A 122 13.01 6.10 5.51
CA CYS A 122 13.67 6.17 4.21
C CYS A 122 14.23 7.58 3.95
N ALA A 123 13.45 8.63 4.21
CA ALA A 123 13.92 10.01 4.04
C ALA A 123 15.19 10.28 4.86
N ARG A 124 15.20 9.86 6.12
CA ARG A 124 16.40 9.95 6.99
C ARG A 124 17.56 9.16 6.44
N ALA A 125 17.35 7.92 6.03
CA ALA A 125 18.41 7.08 5.47
C ALA A 125 19.03 7.69 4.20
N VAL A 126 18.23 8.29 3.32
CA VAL A 126 18.73 8.95 2.11
C VAL A 126 19.52 10.22 2.47
N VAL A 127 19.08 11.00 3.45
CA VAL A 127 19.84 12.18 3.91
C VAL A 127 21.16 11.75 4.54
N GLU A 128 21.14 10.77 5.43
CA GLU A 128 22.31 10.33 6.21
C GLU A 128 23.35 9.59 5.34
N ARG A 129 22.90 8.73 4.41
CA ARG A 129 23.80 7.82 3.65
C ARG A 129 24.12 8.31 2.24
N HIS A 130 23.23 9.12 1.65
CA HIS A 130 23.33 9.57 0.26
C HIS A 130 23.29 11.10 0.11
N GLY A 131 23.52 11.85 1.20
CA GLY A 131 23.57 13.31 1.16
C GLY A 131 22.28 14.00 0.74
N GLY A 132 21.14 13.29 0.83
CA GLY A 132 19.83 13.81 0.42
C GLY A 132 19.46 13.55 -1.03
N ASN A 133 20.25 12.78 -1.76
CA ASN A 133 19.98 12.38 -3.14
C ASN A 133 19.62 10.89 -3.20
N PHE A 134 18.55 10.54 -3.88
CA PHE A 134 18.22 9.12 -4.11
C PHE A 134 19.30 8.46 -4.96
N PRO A 135 19.72 7.22 -4.60
CA PRO A 135 20.57 6.42 -5.48
C PRO A 135 19.79 6.08 -6.76
N ARG A 136 20.52 5.79 -7.85
CA ARG A 136 19.91 5.58 -9.17
C ARG A 136 19.59 4.12 -9.42
N SER A 137 20.44 3.22 -8.94
CA SER A 137 20.31 1.79 -9.21
C SER A 137 19.14 1.16 -8.42
N GLU A 138 18.43 0.23 -9.05
CA GLU A 138 17.35 -0.53 -8.42
C GLU A 138 17.82 -1.27 -7.16
N ALA A 139 19.05 -1.80 -7.17
CA ALA A 139 19.62 -2.54 -6.04
C ALA A 139 19.85 -1.65 -4.83
N GLU A 140 20.41 -0.46 -5.01
CA GLU A 140 20.62 0.50 -3.92
C GLU A 140 19.30 1.06 -3.40
N LEU A 141 18.35 1.38 -4.29
CA LEU A 141 17.00 1.80 -3.92
C LEU A 141 16.29 0.74 -3.07
N ALA A 142 16.38 -0.54 -3.44
CA ALA A 142 15.77 -1.64 -2.71
C ALA A 142 16.36 -1.85 -1.31
N SER A 143 17.56 -1.32 -1.03
CA SER A 143 18.19 -1.37 0.30
C SER A 143 17.63 -0.35 1.30
N LEU A 144 16.85 0.62 0.81
CA LEU A 144 16.27 1.68 1.63
C LEU A 144 15.01 1.22 2.38
N PRO A 145 14.74 1.75 3.59
CA PRO A 145 13.58 1.38 4.38
C PRO A 145 12.26 1.52 3.62
N GLY A 146 11.47 0.44 3.56
CA GLY A 146 10.14 0.46 2.95
C GLY A 146 10.09 0.51 1.42
N ILE A 147 11.24 0.46 0.76
CA ILE A 147 11.34 0.34 -0.70
C ILE A 147 11.46 -1.15 -1.06
N GLY A 148 10.39 -1.69 -1.60
CA GLY A 148 10.37 -3.05 -2.16
C GLY A 148 10.79 -3.06 -3.64
N PRO A 149 10.94 -4.27 -4.24
CA PRO A 149 11.39 -4.41 -5.63
C PRO A 149 10.57 -3.59 -6.64
N TYR A 150 9.24 -3.54 -6.50
CA TYR A 150 8.38 -2.71 -7.35
C TYR A 150 8.72 -1.22 -7.23
N THR A 151 8.79 -0.70 -6.00
CA THR A 151 9.04 0.73 -5.78
C THR A 151 10.44 1.13 -6.23
N ALA A 152 11.43 0.25 -6.03
CA ALA A 152 12.79 0.46 -6.52
C ALA A 152 12.83 0.57 -8.05
N ALA A 153 12.21 -0.37 -8.76
CA ALA A 153 12.09 -0.33 -10.21
C ALA A 153 11.34 0.92 -10.70
N ALA A 154 10.26 1.33 -10.01
CA ALA A 154 9.50 2.51 -10.37
C ALA A 154 10.33 3.81 -10.26
N ILE A 155 11.06 3.97 -9.16
CA ILE A 155 11.94 5.14 -8.98
C ILE A 155 13.08 5.12 -10.00
N ALA A 156 13.78 3.99 -10.15
CA ALA A 156 14.89 3.84 -11.09
C ALA A 156 14.46 4.16 -12.53
N CYS A 157 13.32 3.61 -12.94
CA CYS A 157 12.79 3.81 -14.28
C CYS A 157 12.26 5.23 -14.50
N ILE A 158 11.36 5.71 -13.65
CA ILE A 158 10.62 6.96 -13.89
C ILE A 158 11.49 8.19 -13.63
N ALA A 159 12.27 8.19 -12.55
CA ALA A 159 13.08 9.35 -12.17
C ALA A 159 14.47 9.37 -12.83
N PHE A 160 15.06 8.20 -13.05
CA PHE A 160 16.43 8.11 -13.57
C PHE A 160 16.52 7.51 -14.98
N ASN A 161 15.39 7.09 -15.54
CA ASN A 161 15.29 6.47 -16.87
C ASN A 161 16.16 5.21 -17.02
N GLU A 162 16.33 4.47 -15.90
CA GLU A 162 17.04 3.19 -15.91
C GLU A 162 16.21 2.13 -16.67
N LYS A 163 16.92 1.20 -17.32
CA LYS A 163 16.32 0.14 -18.14
C LYS A 163 15.68 -0.94 -17.28
N THR A 164 14.56 -0.61 -16.67
CA THR A 164 13.75 -1.53 -15.88
C THR A 164 12.27 -1.20 -16.06
N VAL A 165 11.37 -2.13 -15.77
CA VAL A 165 9.91 -1.92 -15.84
C VAL A 165 9.25 -2.33 -14.54
N PRO A 166 8.67 -1.39 -13.80
CA PRO A 166 7.90 -1.70 -12.61
C PRO A 166 6.60 -2.43 -12.99
N VAL A 167 6.36 -3.59 -12.38
CA VAL A 167 5.19 -4.44 -12.64
C VAL A 167 4.23 -4.36 -11.47
N ASP A 168 3.24 -3.46 -11.56
CA ASP A 168 2.10 -3.35 -10.65
C ASP A 168 0.91 -4.22 -11.11
N GLY A 169 -0.19 -4.23 -10.37
CA GLY A 169 -1.39 -4.98 -10.75
C GLY A 169 -2.04 -4.53 -12.07
N ASN A 170 -1.77 -3.31 -12.56
CA ASN A 170 -2.22 -2.85 -13.88
C ASN A 170 -1.34 -3.46 -14.96
N VAL A 171 -0.02 -3.39 -14.78
CA VAL A 171 0.95 -3.97 -15.71
C VAL A 171 0.83 -5.50 -15.74
N GLU A 172 0.69 -6.16 -14.56
CA GLU A 172 0.39 -7.60 -14.48
C GLU A 172 -0.81 -7.98 -15.36
N ARG A 173 -1.90 -7.21 -15.29
CA ARG A 173 -3.11 -7.46 -16.08
C ARG A 173 -2.91 -7.22 -17.58
N VAL A 174 -2.23 -6.14 -17.94
CA VAL A 174 -1.92 -5.82 -19.34
C VAL A 174 -1.11 -6.94 -19.98
N LEU A 175 -0.01 -7.34 -19.34
CA LEU A 175 0.88 -8.39 -19.84
C LEU A 175 0.22 -9.77 -19.83
N ALA A 176 -0.53 -10.10 -18.78
CA ALA A 176 -1.27 -11.36 -18.71
C ALA A 176 -2.28 -11.49 -19.85
N ARG A 177 -2.92 -10.40 -20.28
CA ARG A 177 -3.84 -10.37 -21.41
C ARG A 177 -3.12 -10.37 -22.76
N LEU A 178 -2.09 -9.56 -22.89
CA LEU A 178 -1.30 -9.46 -24.11
C LEU A 178 -0.77 -10.83 -24.53
N HIS A 179 -0.15 -11.55 -23.58
CA HIS A 179 0.49 -12.84 -23.80
C HIS A 179 -0.40 -14.04 -23.42
N ARG A 180 -1.61 -13.79 -22.92
CA ARG A 180 -2.56 -14.82 -22.45
C ARG A 180 -1.92 -15.81 -21.49
N VAL A 181 -1.25 -15.26 -20.42
CA VAL A 181 -0.50 -16.02 -19.43
C VAL A 181 -1.44 -16.96 -18.65
N ALA A 182 -1.18 -18.27 -18.75
CA ALA A 182 -2.08 -19.29 -18.22
C ALA A 182 -1.94 -19.53 -16.70
N HIS A 183 -0.78 -19.21 -16.12
CA HIS A 183 -0.54 -19.38 -14.70
C HIS A 183 -1.34 -18.39 -13.85
N GLU A 184 -1.77 -18.85 -12.68
CA GLU A 184 -2.49 -18.00 -11.72
C GLU A 184 -1.54 -17.11 -10.92
N LEU A 185 -2.01 -15.92 -10.54
CA LEU A 185 -1.34 -15.11 -9.54
C LEU A 185 -1.45 -15.78 -8.15
N PRO A 186 -0.36 -15.77 -7.34
CA PRO A 186 0.90 -15.05 -7.54
C PRO A 186 1.97 -15.83 -8.34
N ARG A 187 1.73 -17.07 -8.74
CA ARG A 187 2.72 -17.93 -9.45
C ARG A 187 3.17 -17.32 -10.79
N ALA A 188 2.30 -16.58 -11.47
CA ALA A 188 2.61 -15.91 -12.74
C ALA A 188 3.55 -14.71 -12.60
N LYS A 189 3.80 -14.18 -11.40
CA LYS A 189 4.58 -12.94 -11.23
C LYS A 189 6.00 -12.97 -11.81
N PRO A 190 6.79 -14.05 -11.66
CA PRO A 190 8.10 -14.13 -12.31
C PRO A 190 8.03 -14.07 -13.84
N GLU A 191 7.09 -14.81 -14.44
CA GLU A 191 6.85 -14.80 -15.90
C GLU A 191 6.45 -13.41 -16.39
N LEU A 192 5.54 -12.72 -15.68
CA LEU A 192 5.10 -11.38 -16.05
C LEU A 192 6.22 -10.32 -15.95
N ARG A 193 7.14 -10.47 -14.98
CA ARG A 193 8.32 -9.61 -14.90
C ARG A 193 9.28 -9.84 -16.05
N GLU A 194 9.47 -11.10 -16.46
CA GLU A 194 10.32 -11.42 -17.59
C GLU A 194 9.75 -10.86 -18.89
N LEU A 195 8.44 -11.00 -19.13
CA LEU A 195 7.77 -10.40 -20.27
C LEU A 195 7.89 -8.86 -20.27
N ALA A 196 7.82 -8.22 -19.10
CA ALA A 196 8.05 -6.78 -18.98
C ALA A 196 9.49 -6.39 -19.34
N ARG A 197 10.47 -7.20 -18.89
CA ARG A 197 11.89 -7.01 -19.20
C ARG A 197 12.15 -7.16 -20.71
N GLU A 198 11.63 -8.21 -21.33
CA GLU A 198 11.74 -8.44 -22.77
C GLU A 198 11.19 -7.25 -23.58
N LEU A 199 10.02 -6.71 -23.19
CA LEU A 199 9.47 -5.51 -23.83
C LEU A 199 10.38 -4.28 -23.68
N ALA A 200 11.16 -4.17 -22.61
CA ALA A 200 12.10 -3.08 -22.41
C ALA A 200 13.43 -3.29 -23.13
N GLU A 201 13.83 -4.54 -23.38
CA GLU A 201 15.12 -4.84 -24.03
C GLU A 201 15.11 -4.61 -25.54
N ASP A 202 14.03 -5.00 -26.20
CA ASP A 202 13.93 -4.94 -27.67
C ASP A 202 13.63 -3.55 -28.22
N VAL A 203 13.60 -2.56 -27.36
CA VAL A 203 13.04 -1.29 -27.75
C VAL A 203 14.13 -0.27 -28.01
N GLY A 204 14.13 0.29 -29.21
CA GLY A 204 14.73 1.57 -29.52
C GLY A 204 14.15 2.76 -28.72
N ILE A 205 13.60 2.49 -27.51
CA ILE A 205 13.10 3.46 -26.53
C ILE A 205 14.25 4.09 -25.73
N ALA A 206 15.48 3.94 -26.14
CA ALA A 206 16.70 4.20 -25.37
C ALA A 206 16.70 5.45 -24.48
N SER A 207 15.79 6.37 -24.66
CA SER A 207 15.68 7.60 -23.89
C SER A 207 14.33 7.77 -23.15
N ARG A 208 13.39 6.77 -23.14
CA ARG A 208 12.02 6.96 -22.66
C ARG A 208 11.49 5.80 -21.80
N PHE A 209 12.37 5.12 -21.03
CA PHE A 209 11.93 4.01 -20.17
C PHE A 209 10.90 4.45 -19.11
N GLY A 210 11.10 5.63 -18.52
CA GLY A 210 10.15 6.20 -17.57
C GLY A 210 8.78 6.51 -18.19
N ASP A 211 8.74 7.01 -19.41
CA ASP A 211 7.49 7.21 -20.16
C ASP A 211 6.82 5.89 -20.49
N PHE A 212 7.58 4.88 -20.91
CA PHE A 212 7.06 3.56 -21.24
C PHE A 212 6.43 2.87 -20.01
N ALA A 213 7.09 2.94 -18.85
CA ALA A 213 6.53 2.42 -17.62
C ALA A 213 5.22 3.11 -17.23
N GLN A 214 5.18 4.44 -17.30
CA GLN A 214 3.97 5.21 -17.03
C GLN A 214 2.87 4.94 -18.06
N ALA A 215 3.23 4.71 -19.32
CA ALA A 215 2.29 4.35 -20.38
C ALA A 215 1.62 2.99 -20.13
N LEU A 216 2.38 1.98 -19.66
CA LEU A 216 1.82 0.69 -19.25
C LEU A 216 0.83 0.82 -18.09
N MET A 217 1.19 1.62 -17.08
CA MET A 217 0.30 1.92 -15.96
C MET A 217 -0.98 2.62 -16.42
N ASP A 218 -0.86 3.60 -17.32
CA ASP A 218 -2.02 4.34 -17.86
C ASP A 218 -2.90 3.46 -18.73
N LEU A 219 -2.32 2.64 -19.59
CA LEU A 219 -3.05 1.66 -20.40
C LEU A 219 -3.88 0.74 -19.51
N GLY A 220 -3.27 0.21 -18.44
CA GLY A 220 -3.97 -0.63 -17.46
C GLY A 220 -5.07 0.09 -16.70
N ALA A 221 -4.83 1.35 -16.32
CA ALA A 221 -5.79 2.12 -15.54
C ALA A 221 -7.00 2.62 -16.36
N THR A 222 -6.80 2.93 -17.65
CA THR A 222 -7.83 3.63 -18.46
C THR A 222 -8.46 2.77 -19.55
N ILE A 223 -7.70 1.92 -20.21
CA ILE A 223 -8.13 1.11 -21.36
C ILE A 223 -8.28 -0.36 -20.96
N CYS A 224 -7.21 -1.01 -20.51
CA CYS A 224 -7.19 -2.42 -20.15
C CYS A 224 -7.72 -2.64 -18.73
N ARG A 225 -8.94 -2.15 -18.44
CA ARG A 225 -9.57 -2.21 -17.10
C ARG A 225 -9.90 -3.65 -16.69
N PRO A 226 -10.06 -3.93 -15.38
CA PRO A 226 -10.41 -5.27 -14.89
C PRO A 226 -11.67 -5.83 -15.54
N ARG A 227 -12.75 -5.05 -15.58
CA ARG A 227 -14.03 -5.37 -16.22
C ARG A 227 -14.27 -4.41 -17.39
N GLN A 228 -14.92 -4.92 -18.43
CA GLN A 228 -15.26 -4.17 -19.66
C GLN A 228 -14.06 -3.38 -20.22
N PRO A 229 -12.94 -4.06 -20.56
CA PRO A 229 -11.79 -3.39 -21.14
C PRO A 229 -12.15 -2.77 -22.50
N ARG A 230 -11.61 -1.59 -22.77
CA ARG A 230 -11.89 -0.83 -24.00
C ARG A 230 -10.97 -1.27 -25.13
N CYS A 231 -11.04 -2.54 -25.54
CA CYS A 231 -10.12 -3.16 -26.48
C CYS A 231 -10.11 -2.50 -27.87
N MET A 232 -11.23 -1.92 -28.31
CA MET A 232 -11.34 -1.29 -29.64
C MET A 232 -10.49 -0.03 -29.80
N VAL A 233 -10.11 0.62 -28.70
CA VAL A 233 -9.23 1.82 -28.70
C VAL A 233 -7.87 1.53 -28.08
N CYS A 234 -7.53 0.26 -27.88
CA CYS A 234 -6.25 -0.15 -27.31
C CYS A 234 -5.14 -0.10 -28.39
N PRO A 235 -3.98 0.54 -28.12
CA PRO A 235 -2.89 0.57 -29.07
C PRO A 235 -2.36 -0.84 -29.42
N TRP A 236 -2.58 -1.79 -28.54
CA TRP A 236 -2.14 -3.19 -28.69
C TRP A 236 -3.25 -4.16 -29.10
N GLN A 237 -4.40 -3.65 -29.57
CA GLN A 237 -5.56 -4.50 -29.88
C GLN A 237 -5.25 -5.62 -30.89
N ALA A 238 -4.42 -5.36 -31.89
CA ALA A 238 -4.08 -6.33 -32.94
C ALA A 238 -3.09 -7.41 -32.47
N ALA A 239 -2.29 -7.12 -31.44
CA ALA A 239 -1.30 -8.02 -30.91
C ALA A 239 -1.78 -8.80 -29.66
N CYS A 240 -2.92 -8.40 -29.08
CA CYS A 240 -3.38 -8.96 -27.82
C CYS A 240 -4.02 -10.34 -28.01
N LEU A 241 -3.36 -11.39 -27.48
CA LEU A 241 -3.84 -12.76 -27.62
C LEU A 241 -5.17 -13.01 -26.89
N ALA A 242 -5.38 -12.44 -25.72
CA ALA A 242 -6.66 -12.58 -25.01
C ALA A 242 -7.81 -11.88 -25.76
N LYS A 243 -7.57 -10.72 -26.37
CA LYS A 243 -8.58 -10.05 -27.22
C LYS A 243 -8.91 -10.86 -28.45
N ALA A 244 -7.91 -11.46 -29.10
CA ALA A 244 -8.11 -12.29 -30.28
C ALA A 244 -8.98 -13.53 -29.99
N GLN A 245 -8.94 -14.05 -28.75
CA GLN A 245 -9.75 -15.19 -28.29
C GLN A 245 -11.07 -14.76 -27.59
N GLY A 246 -11.30 -13.47 -27.38
CA GLY A 246 -12.49 -12.96 -26.71
C GLY A 246 -12.56 -13.22 -25.19
N ASP A 247 -11.45 -13.69 -24.57
CA ASP A 247 -11.39 -14.11 -23.16
C ASP A 247 -10.58 -13.17 -22.24
N GLN A 248 -10.42 -11.91 -22.62
CA GLN A 248 -9.59 -10.93 -21.91
C GLN A 248 -10.00 -10.74 -20.44
N GLU A 249 -11.26 -10.91 -20.08
CA GLU A 249 -11.71 -10.73 -18.69
C GLU A 249 -11.32 -11.90 -17.78
N SER A 250 -10.95 -13.05 -18.35
CA SER A 250 -10.45 -14.19 -17.58
C SER A 250 -8.99 -14.02 -17.12
N PHE A 251 -8.30 -12.94 -17.53
CA PHE A 251 -6.90 -12.65 -17.19
C PHE A 251 -6.73 -11.35 -16.40
N PRO A 252 -5.74 -11.30 -15.45
CA PRO A 252 -4.90 -12.41 -15.01
C PRO A 252 -5.73 -13.45 -14.25
N LYS A 253 -5.40 -14.72 -14.40
CA LYS A 253 -5.97 -15.78 -13.59
C LYS A 253 -5.57 -15.60 -12.13
N LYS A 254 -6.49 -15.84 -11.20
CA LYS A 254 -6.25 -15.70 -9.77
C LYS A 254 -6.64 -16.99 -9.06
N SER A 255 -5.78 -17.47 -8.18
CA SER A 255 -6.16 -18.51 -7.24
C SER A 255 -7.29 -18.03 -6.33
N ALA A 256 -8.14 -18.96 -5.90
CA ALA A 256 -9.20 -18.68 -4.95
C ALA A 256 -8.62 -17.98 -3.71
N LYS A 257 -9.22 -16.87 -3.32
CA LYS A 257 -8.82 -16.13 -2.13
C LYS A 257 -9.19 -16.97 -0.92
N ARG A 258 -8.22 -17.37 -0.11
CA ARG A 258 -8.51 -17.96 1.20
C ARG A 258 -8.99 -16.83 2.10
N GLU A 259 -10.24 -16.85 2.49
CA GLU A 259 -10.76 -15.98 3.53
C GLU A 259 -10.18 -16.47 4.87
N GLY A 260 -9.59 -15.56 5.63
CA GLY A 260 -9.15 -15.88 6.99
C GLY A 260 -10.36 -16.06 7.91
N ASN A 261 -10.18 -16.82 8.98
CA ASN A 261 -11.23 -17.01 9.98
C ASN A 261 -11.64 -15.68 10.61
N LEU A 262 -12.93 -15.54 10.88
CA LEU A 262 -13.46 -14.43 11.66
C LEU A 262 -12.77 -14.38 13.03
N ARG A 263 -12.29 -13.20 13.42
CA ARG A 263 -11.79 -12.93 14.75
C ARG A 263 -12.75 -12.05 15.51
N ARG A 264 -12.81 -12.23 16.83
CA ARG A 264 -13.61 -11.41 17.73
C ARG A 264 -12.74 -10.84 18.84
N GLY A 265 -13.22 -9.78 19.47
CA GLY A 265 -12.56 -9.15 20.59
C GLY A 265 -13.44 -8.11 21.27
N ALA A 266 -12.92 -7.49 22.31
CA ALA A 266 -13.58 -6.41 23.03
C ALA A 266 -12.80 -5.11 22.92
N ALA A 267 -13.52 -3.98 22.86
CA ALA A 267 -12.99 -2.63 22.96
C ALA A 267 -13.61 -1.92 24.16
N PHE A 268 -12.78 -1.23 24.97
CA PHE A 268 -13.18 -0.57 26.20
C PHE A 268 -13.06 0.95 26.06
N VAL A 269 -14.17 1.63 25.93
CA VAL A 269 -14.23 3.08 25.83
C VAL A 269 -14.48 3.68 27.20
N VAL A 270 -13.46 4.29 27.79
CA VAL A 270 -13.57 5.03 29.04
C VAL A 270 -13.74 6.52 28.74
N LEU A 271 -14.87 7.07 29.15
CA LEU A 271 -15.24 8.48 28.94
C LEU A 271 -15.07 9.25 30.21
N ARG A 272 -14.21 10.27 30.20
CA ARG A 272 -14.12 11.23 31.29
C ARG A 272 -15.19 12.31 31.11
N ARG A 273 -15.65 12.93 32.20
CA ARG A 273 -16.76 13.92 32.17
C ARG A 273 -16.54 15.13 31.26
N ASP A 274 -15.29 15.45 30.92
CA ASP A 274 -14.93 16.48 29.94
C ASP A 274 -14.97 16.00 28.47
N GLY A 275 -15.42 14.77 28.25
CA GLY A 275 -15.48 14.14 26.91
C GLY A 275 -14.17 13.48 26.47
N ALA A 276 -13.10 13.59 27.26
CA ALA A 276 -11.84 12.94 26.91
C ALA A 276 -11.94 11.40 27.02
N VAL A 277 -11.30 10.69 26.10
CA VAL A 277 -11.32 9.24 25.98
C VAL A 277 -9.97 8.65 26.39
N LEU A 278 -9.99 7.57 27.16
CA LEU A 278 -8.79 6.81 27.47
C LEU A 278 -8.30 6.09 26.24
N VAL A 279 -7.04 6.35 25.86
CA VAL A 279 -6.38 5.72 24.72
C VAL A 279 -4.97 5.25 25.10
N ARG A 280 -4.44 4.30 24.33
CA ARG A 280 -3.05 3.88 24.40
C ARG A 280 -2.40 3.86 23.02
N LYS A 281 -1.09 3.93 22.93
CA LYS A 281 -0.33 3.66 21.71
C LYS A 281 -0.07 2.15 21.63
N ARG A 282 -0.42 1.53 20.49
CA ARG A 282 -0.09 0.12 20.24
C ARG A 282 1.43 -0.06 20.15
N GLN A 283 1.89 -1.27 20.43
CA GLN A 283 3.27 -1.64 20.14
C GLN A 283 3.61 -1.39 18.69
N GLU A 284 4.84 -0.99 18.40
CA GLU A 284 5.25 -0.57 17.05
C GLU A 284 5.20 -1.71 16.01
N LYS A 285 5.40 -2.95 16.46
CA LYS A 285 5.33 -4.15 15.62
C LYS A 285 3.90 -4.71 15.56
N GLY A 286 3.55 -5.28 14.40
CA GLY A 286 2.26 -5.95 14.20
C GLY A 286 1.17 -5.07 13.59
N LEU A 287 -0.03 -5.62 13.55
CA LEU A 287 -1.20 -4.98 12.93
C LEU A 287 -1.58 -3.68 13.67
N LEU A 288 -1.74 -2.59 12.92
CA LEU A 288 -1.99 -1.24 13.45
C LEU A 288 -0.90 -0.75 14.43
N GLY A 289 0.33 -1.28 14.34
CA GLY A 289 1.42 -0.93 15.25
C GLY A 289 1.71 0.56 15.29
N GLY A 290 2.02 1.10 16.49
CA GLY A 290 2.30 2.52 16.74
C GLY A 290 1.10 3.45 16.63
N MET A 291 -0.09 2.95 16.31
CA MET A 291 -1.31 3.76 16.24
C MET A 291 -1.99 3.89 17.60
N VAL A 292 -2.85 4.90 17.69
CA VAL A 292 -3.67 5.15 18.89
C VAL A 292 -4.91 4.28 18.86
N GLU A 293 -5.18 3.59 19.95
CA GLU A 293 -6.38 2.75 20.13
C GLU A 293 -7.01 2.97 21.50
N VAL A 294 -8.29 2.63 21.63
CA VAL A 294 -8.88 2.39 22.95
C VAL A 294 -8.37 1.07 23.49
N PRO A 295 -8.23 0.89 24.84
CA PRO A 295 -7.88 -0.40 25.41
C PRO A 295 -8.82 -1.50 24.92
N GLY A 296 -8.31 -2.71 24.73
CA GLY A 296 -9.10 -3.84 24.25
C GLY A 296 -8.43 -5.18 24.56
N SER A 297 -9.16 -6.27 24.30
CA SER A 297 -8.67 -7.63 24.35
C SER A 297 -7.80 -7.98 23.14
N GLU A 298 -7.19 -9.15 23.16
CA GLU A 298 -6.67 -9.80 21.97
C GLU A 298 -7.80 -10.19 21.00
N TRP A 299 -7.48 -10.28 19.71
CA TRP A 299 -8.42 -10.66 18.65
C TRP A 299 -8.21 -12.10 18.26
N SER A 300 -9.14 -12.97 18.62
CA SER A 300 -9.05 -14.41 18.45
C SER A 300 -10.29 -14.98 17.77
N ALA A 301 -10.15 -16.13 17.11
CA ALA A 301 -11.29 -16.91 16.64
C ALA A 301 -12.06 -17.53 17.83
N ASP A 302 -11.34 -17.85 18.90
CA ASP A 302 -11.87 -18.47 20.12
C ASP A 302 -12.20 -17.43 21.22
N PHE A 303 -12.54 -16.20 20.82
CA PHE A 303 -12.86 -15.14 21.77
C PHE A 303 -14.06 -15.48 22.63
N ASN A 304 -13.89 -15.41 23.96
CA ASN A 304 -14.95 -15.62 24.95
C ASN A 304 -15.47 -14.28 25.48
N GLU A 305 -16.70 -13.93 25.11
CA GLU A 305 -17.33 -12.67 25.56
C GLU A 305 -17.52 -12.63 27.09
N ALA A 306 -17.84 -13.74 27.74
CA ALA A 306 -18.02 -13.79 29.19
C ALA A 306 -16.75 -13.43 29.98
N ALA A 307 -15.57 -13.68 29.39
CA ALA A 307 -14.28 -13.33 29.97
C ALA A 307 -13.76 -11.95 29.53
N ALA A 308 -14.52 -11.22 28.69
CA ALA A 308 -14.03 -9.97 28.08
C ALA A 308 -13.63 -8.91 29.11
N LEU A 309 -14.37 -8.76 30.20
CA LEU A 309 -14.12 -7.75 31.25
C LEU A 309 -12.80 -7.97 31.98
N ALA A 310 -12.19 -9.15 31.94
CA ALA A 310 -10.86 -9.39 32.48
C ALA A 310 -9.77 -8.54 31.77
N PHE A 311 -10.01 -8.11 30.55
CA PHE A 311 -9.12 -7.23 29.77
C PHE A 311 -9.42 -5.74 29.95
N ALA A 312 -10.44 -5.40 30.74
CA ALA A 312 -10.84 -4.02 30.93
C ALA A 312 -9.73 -3.21 31.66
N PRO A 313 -9.48 -1.97 31.24
CA PRO A 313 -8.47 -1.14 31.89
C PRO A 313 -8.86 -0.75 33.31
N ARG A 314 -7.88 -0.78 34.22
CA ARG A 314 -8.02 -0.25 35.58
C ARG A 314 -7.60 1.22 35.59
N VAL A 315 -8.52 2.13 35.89
CA VAL A 315 -8.25 3.56 35.95
C VAL A 315 -7.90 3.97 37.37
N ARG A 316 -6.86 4.77 37.55
CA ARG A 316 -6.42 5.21 38.88
C ARG A 316 -7.40 6.25 39.44
N GLY A 317 -7.75 6.08 40.72
CA GLY A 317 -8.73 6.94 41.40
C GLY A 317 -10.18 6.47 41.27
N GLU A 318 -10.41 5.31 40.63
CA GLU A 318 -11.72 4.66 40.55
C GLU A 318 -11.62 3.26 41.16
N SER A 319 -12.51 2.95 42.10
CA SER A 319 -12.53 1.66 42.84
C SER A 319 -13.15 0.51 42.02
N GLY A 320 -13.75 0.83 40.88
CA GLY A 320 -14.35 -0.10 39.95
C GLY A 320 -15.13 0.67 38.86
N LEU A 321 -15.08 0.21 37.62
CA LEU A 321 -15.79 0.84 36.52
C LEU A 321 -17.09 0.06 36.23
N ALA A 322 -18.21 0.77 36.22
CA ALA A 322 -19.48 0.22 35.75
C ALA A 322 -19.48 0.13 34.21
N TRP A 323 -19.11 -1.04 33.72
CA TRP A 323 -19.08 -1.30 32.29
C TRP A 323 -20.47 -1.60 31.74
N ARG A 324 -20.88 -0.87 30.72
CA ARG A 324 -22.10 -1.11 29.96
C ARG A 324 -21.71 -1.62 28.55
N ARG A 325 -22.13 -2.84 28.22
CA ARG A 325 -22.02 -3.37 26.85
C ARG A 325 -22.98 -2.60 25.94
N LEU A 326 -22.49 -2.14 24.82
CA LEU A 326 -23.32 -1.52 23.79
C LEU A 326 -23.99 -2.61 22.94
N GLN A 327 -25.19 -2.29 22.44
CA GLN A 327 -25.89 -3.16 21.51
C GLN A 327 -25.20 -3.18 20.15
N GLY A 328 -25.09 -4.35 19.52
CA GLY A 328 -24.41 -4.55 18.26
C GLY A 328 -22.88 -4.67 18.39
N GLU A 329 -22.22 -4.78 17.26
CA GLU A 329 -20.78 -5.01 17.15
C GLU A 329 -20.19 -4.08 16.09
N VAL A 330 -18.89 -3.83 16.20
CA VAL A 330 -18.13 -3.04 15.22
C VAL A 330 -17.41 -3.97 14.27
N GLY A 331 -17.93 -4.10 13.05
CA GLY A 331 -17.33 -4.90 11.98
C GLY A 331 -16.20 -4.17 11.26
N HIS A 332 -15.10 -4.88 10.98
CA HIS A 332 -14.00 -4.40 10.15
C HIS A 332 -13.36 -5.56 9.39
N VAL A 333 -13.01 -5.34 8.12
CA VAL A 333 -12.35 -6.36 7.31
C VAL A 333 -10.91 -5.95 7.09
N PHE A 334 -9.98 -6.74 7.60
CA PHE A 334 -8.57 -6.66 7.27
C PHE A 334 -8.25 -7.50 6.03
N THR A 335 -7.09 -7.28 5.43
CA THR A 335 -6.66 -8.01 4.23
C THR A 335 -6.68 -9.55 4.41
N HIS A 336 -6.46 -10.02 5.65
CA HIS A 336 -6.27 -11.45 5.94
C HIS A 336 -7.40 -12.07 6.75
N PHE A 337 -8.26 -11.29 7.39
CA PHE A 337 -9.39 -11.79 8.19
C PHE A 337 -10.43 -10.69 8.46
N PRO A 338 -11.70 -11.04 8.60
CA PRO A 338 -12.74 -10.20 9.18
C PRO A 338 -12.59 -10.12 10.70
N LEU A 339 -13.00 -8.98 11.30
CA LEU A 339 -12.99 -8.71 12.74
C LEU A 339 -14.32 -8.14 13.18
N GLU A 340 -14.83 -8.64 14.32
CA GLU A 340 -15.97 -8.10 15.06
C GLU A 340 -15.53 -7.71 16.47
N LEU A 341 -15.83 -6.47 16.87
CA LEU A 341 -15.55 -5.99 18.22
C LEU A 341 -16.84 -5.70 18.99
N ILE A 342 -17.01 -6.32 20.13
CA ILE A 342 -17.99 -5.87 21.12
C ILE A 342 -17.42 -4.63 21.83
N VAL A 343 -18.29 -3.66 22.15
CA VAL A 343 -17.87 -2.39 22.72
C VAL A 343 -18.47 -2.23 24.11
N PHE A 344 -17.61 -1.99 25.08
CA PHE A 344 -17.98 -1.62 26.44
C PHE A 344 -17.67 -0.16 26.70
N VAL A 345 -18.57 0.53 27.40
CA VAL A 345 -18.41 1.95 27.76
C VAL A 345 -18.49 2.08 29.27
N ALA A 346 -17.61 2.89 29.84
CA ALA A 346 -17.68 3.33 31.23
C ALA A 346 -17.40 4.83 31.32
N SER A 347 -18.07 5.52 32.27
CA SER A 347 -17.88 6.95 32.52
C SER A 347 -17.13 7.15 33.83
N ILE A 348 -16.25 8.16 33.88
CA ILE A 348 -15.40 8.46 35.03
C ILE A 348 -15.41 9.96 35.37
N GLY A 349 -15.00 10.28 36.61
CA GLY A 349 -14.85 11.64 37.10
C GLY A 349 -13.63 12.36 36.50
N LEU A 350 -13.57 13.68 36.70
CA LEU A 350 -12.44 14.52 36.24
C LEU A 350 -11.13 14.22 36.98
N GLY A 351 -11.21 13.77 38.24
CA GLY A 351 -10.05 13.42 39.06
C GLY A 351 -9.36 12.10 38.69
N ALA A 352 -9.96 11.32 37.80
CA ALA A 352 -9.40 10.02 37.40
C ALA A 352 -8.11 10.21 36.57
N ARG A 353 -7.10 9.36 36.86
CA ARG A 353 -5.80 9.40 36.17
C ARG A 353 -5.64 8.19 35.29
N ALA A 354 -5.06 8.42 34.11
CA ALA A 354 -4.78 7.35 33.16
C ALA A 354 -3.80 6.32 33.75
N PRO A 355 -4.00 5.01 33.50
CA PRO A 355 -3.05 3.98 33.89
C PRO A 355 -1.74 4.13 33.06
N ARG A 356 -0.69 3.44 33.51
CA ARG A 356 0.61 3.45 32.81
C ARG A 356 0.45 3.03 31.33
N GLY A 357 1.05 3.78 30.42
CA GLY A 357 0.97 3.53 28.98
C GLY A 357 -0.32 4.00 28.31
N CYS A 358 -1.24 4.61 29.07
CA CYS A 358 -2.45 5.24 28.54
C CYS A 358 -2.44 6.75 28.79
N ARG A 359 -3.26 7.48 28.02
CA ARG A 359 -3.54 8.90 28.23
C ARG A 359 -5.00 9.20 27.90
N PHE A 360 -5.50 10.31 28.41
CA PHE A 360 -6.78 10.84 27.96
C PHE A 360 -6.56 11.75 26.75
N LEU A 361 -7.40 11.58 25.74
CA LEU A 361 -7.36 12.32 24.47
C LEU A 361 -8.68 13.06 24.32
N ALA A 362 -8.62 14.36 24.19
CA ALA A 362 -9.82 15.17 23.97
C ALA A 362 -10.43 14.90 22.60
N PRO A 363 -11.77 15.02 22.41
CA PRO A 363 -12.41 14.76 21.10
C PRO A 363 -11.80 15.55 19.94
N ALA A 364 -11.43 16.82 20.17
CA ALA A 364 -10.79 17.68 19.18
C ALA A 364 -9.39 17.18 18.75
N GLU A 365 -8.70 16.44 19.61
CA GLU A 365 -7.37 15.89 19.34
C GLU A 365 -7.44 14.56 18.57
N ILE A 366 -8.60 13.85 18.63
CA ILE A 366 -8.78 12.57 17.94
C ILE A 366 -8.54 12.71 16.43
N ALA A 367 -9.03 13.81 15.85
CA ALA A 367 -8.86 14.10 14.41
C ALA A 367 -7.39 14.31 13.99
N ARG A 368 -6.53 14.71 14.94
CA ARG A 368 -5.10 14.97 14.72
C ARG A 368 -4.22 13.80 15.15
N ALA A 369 -4.77 12.85 15.90
CA ALA A 369 -4.04 11.66 16.36
C ALA A 369 -4.07 10.55 15.30
N ALA A 370 -3.07 9.68 15.33
CA ALA A 370 -2.97 8.54 14.43
C ALA A 370 -3.97 7.42 14.83
N VAL A 371 -5.26 7.72 14.78
CA VAL A 371 -6.35 6.78 15.14
C VAL A 371 -6.78 5.99 13.90
N PRO A 372 -6.72 4.64 13.90
CA PRO A 372 -7.12 3.85 12.74
C PRO A 372 -8.63 3.85 12.52
N THR A 373 -9.06 3.62 11.30
CA THR A 373 -10.48 3.56 10.90
C THR A 373 -11.30 2.62 11.80
N LEU A 374 -10.72 1.49 12.21
CA LEU A 374 -11.37 0.58 13.17
C LEU A 374 -11.73 1.31 14.48
N MET A 375 -10.79 2.06 15.04
CA MET A 375 -11.01 2.78 16.30
C MET A 375 -11.94 3.98 16.12
N ILE A 376 -11.92 4.65 14.97
CA ILE A 376 -12.93 5.66 14.61
C ILE A 376 -14.33 5.05 14.63
N LYS A 377 -14.51 3.83 14.07
CA LYS A 377 -15.78 3.10 14.14
C LYS A 377 -16.20 2.78 15.57
N VAL A 378 -15.25 2.32 16.40
CA VAL A 378 -15.50 2.03 17.83
C VAL A 378 -15.95 3.30 18.56
N LEU A 379 -15.26 4.42 18.38
CA LEU A 379 -15.59 5.71 19.00
C LEU A 379 -16.93 6.28 18.51
N ALA A 380 -17.25 6.11 17.24
CA ALA A 380 -18.54 6.49 16.68
C ALA A 380 -19.68 5.59 17.22
N HIS A 381 -19.45 4.30 17.38
CA HIS A 381 -20.38 3.36 17.99
C HIS A 381 -20.65 3.70 19.46
N ALA A 382 -19.62 4.16 20.16
CA ALA A 382 -19.72 4.65 21.55
C ALA A 382 -20.33 6.05 21.70
N GLY A 383 -20.66 6.74 20.61
CA GLY A 383 -21.24 8.09 20.62
C GLY A 383 -20.24 9.21 20.91
N VAL A 384 -18.94 8.93 20.85
CA VAL A 384 -17.86 9.93 21.05
C VAL A 384 -17.64 10.77 19.80
N LEU A 385 -17.80 10.18 18.64
CA LEU A 385 -17.67 10.82 17.34
C LEU A 385 -19.00 10.75 16.56
N PRO A 386 -19.29 11.71 15.68
CA PRO A 386 -20.48 11.65 14.85
C PRO A 386 -20.40 10.44 13.89
N ARG A 387 -21.52 9.73 13.69
CA ARG A 387 -21.61 8.56 12.79
C ARG A 387 -21.26 8.87 11.32
N ARG A 388 -21.22 10.14 10.92
CA ARG A 388 -20.82 10.59 9.56
C ARG A 388 -19.31 10.70 9.35
N ALA A 389 -18.48 10.37 10.34
CA ALA A 389 -17.01 10.35 10.23
C ALA A 389 -16.46 9.04 9.61
N LEU A 390 -17.34 8.18 9.05
CA LEU A 390 -17.01 6.85 8.50
C LEU A 390 -16.98 6.83 6.97
#